data_083dd168a1753e8d569fd46c3fc41955
#
_entry.id   083dd168a1753e8d569fd46c3fc41955
#
_cell.length_a   1.000
_cell.length_b   1.000
_cell.length_c   1.000
_cell.angle_alpha   90.00
_cell.angle_beta   90.00
_cell.angle_gamma   90.00
#
_symmetry.space_group_name_H-M   'P 1'
#
loop_
_entity.id
_entity.type
_entity.pdbx_description
1 polymer ?
#
loop_
_entity_poly.entity_id
_entity_poly.type
_entity_poly.pdbx_seq_one_letter_code
_entity_poly.pdbx_strand_id
1 'polypeptide(L)'
;MTTADHGDSRSILLYDGDCAFCTSSVQLIERWVHPPAAFVPWQFADLGGLGIARSRVEREVVWIGRDRVDGGAQAVASLLLEAGRGWAVVGMLLRLPPIRWLAWLVYVVVARNRHRLPGGTPACSLPPAQRPAGGGREPAQESEPPAWP
;
A
#
# COMPACT_ATOMS: atom_id res chain seq x y z
N MET A 1 21.52 5.24 19.23
CA MET A 1 21.09 3.88 18.87
C MET A 1 19.64 3.73 19.28
N THR A 2 18.74 4.12 18.41
CA THR A 2 17.30 3.97 18.67
C THR A 2 16.89 2.69 18.00
N THR A 3 16.78 1.62 18.76
CA THR A 3 16.15 0.37 18.36
C THR A 3 14.74 0.70 17.92
N ALA A 4 14.44 0.50 16.64
CA ALA A 4 13.09 0.55 16.13
C ALA A 4 12.26 -0.42 16.97
N ASP A 5 11.34 0.15 17.72
CA ASP A 5 10.38 -0.57 18.54
C ASP A 5 9.48 -1.41 17.62
N HIS A 6 9.82 -2.69 17.48
CA HIS A 6 9.03 -3.69 16.76
C HIS A 6 7.89 -4.23 17.65
N GLY A 7 7.48 -3.47 18.68
CA GLY A 7 6.55 -3.90 19.71
C GLY A 7 5.07 -3.81 19.37
N ASP A 8 4.68 -3.18 18.28
CA ASP A 8 3.27 -3.09 17.86
C ASP A 8 3.14 -3.72 16.47
N SER A 9 2.82 -5.02 16.46
CA SER A 9 2.65 -5.82 15.24
C SER A 9 1.37 -5.40 14.50
N ARG A 10 1.33 -4.14 14.07
CA ARG A 10 0.26 -3.65 13.20
C ARG A 10 0.45 -4.23 11.82
N SER A 11 -0.63 -4.68 11.25
CA SER A 11 -0.67 -5.07 9.85
C SER A 11 -0.31 -3.89 8.96
N ILE A 12 0.30 -4.17 7.81
CA ILE A 12 0.71 -3.15 6.84
C ILE A 12 0.00 -3.44 5.52
N LEU A 13 -0.60 -2.41 4.95
CA LEU A 13 -1.10 -2.44 3.58
C LEU A 13 -0.16 -1.64 2.68
N LEU A 14 0.54 -2.34 1.77
CA LEU A 14 1.38 -1.74 0.74
C LEU A 14 0.52 -1.44 -0.48
N TYR A 15 0.54 -0.20 -0.94
CA TYR A 15 -0.21 0.24 -2.12
C TYR A 15 0.65 1.10 -3.05
N ASP A 16 0.19 1.30 -4.27
CA ASP A 16 0.87 2.16 -5.24
C ASP A 16 0.53 3.63 -4.98
N GLY A 17 1.51 4.37 -4.45
CA GLY A 17 1.37 5.79 -4.15
C GLY A 17 1.35 6.68 -5.39
N ASP A 18 1.86 6.21 -6.53
CA ASP A 18 1.83 6.95 -7.80
C ASP A 18 0.53 6.72 -8.58
N CYS A 19 -0.31 5.80 -8.09
CA CYS A 19 -1.62 5.53 -8.64
C CYS A 19 -2.68 6.41 -7.96
N ALA A 20 -3.21 7.36 -8.67
CA ALA A 20 -4.26 8.27 -8.19
C ALA A 20 -5.47 7.52 -7.60
N PHE A 21 -5.95 6.49 -8.28
CA PHE A 21 -7.06 5.66 -7.82
C PHE A 21 -6.72 4.89 -6.55
N CYS A 22 -5.51 4.32 -6.46
CA CYS A 22 -5.08 3.56 -5.28
C CYS A 22 -5.01 4.45 -4.05
N THR A 23 -4.45 5.64 -4.19
CA THR A 23 -4.36 6.63 -3.10
C THR A 23 -5.74 7.08 -2.62
N SER A 24 -6.66 7.38 -3.55
CA SER A 24 -8.04 7.74 -3.19
C SER A 24 -8.78 6.60 -2.51
N SER A 25 -8.56 5.36 -2.97
CA SER A 25 -9.17 4.17 -2.36
C SER A 25 -8.68 3.95 -0.93
N VAL A 26 -7.38 4.14 -0.69
CA VAL A 26 -6.78 4.05 0.65
C VAL A 26 -7.38 5.12 1.55
N GLN A 27 -7.44 6.37 1.12
CA GLN A 27 -8.03 7.48 1.90
C GLN A 27 -9.50 7.19 2.24
N LEU A 28 -10.25 6.61 1.31
CA LEU A 28 -11.64 6.21 1.56
C LEU A 28 -11.73 5.11 2.62
N ILE A 29 -10.88 4.11 2.55
CA ILE A 29 -10.81 3.02 3.53
C ILE A 29 -10.41 3.57 4.91
N GLU A 30 -9.39 4.41 4.99
CA GLU A 30 -8.99 5.05 6.24
C GLU A 30 -10.15 5.83 6.87
N ARG A 31 -10.89 6.56 6.05
CA ARG A 31 -11.99 7.42 6.51
C ARG A 31 -13.24 6.65 6.97
N TRP A 32 -13.57 5.54 6.31
CA TRP A 32 -14.84 4.83 6.53
C TRP A 32 -14.68 3.53 7.32
N VAL A 33 -13.60 2.84 7.13
CA VAL A 33 -13.36 1.51 7.73
C VAL A 33 -12.55 1.62 9.02
N HIS A 34 -11.59 2.54 9.10
CA HIS A 34 -10.68 2.74 10.23
C HIS A 34 -10.00 1.43 10.68
N PRO A 35 -9.39 0.67 9.78
CA PRO A 35 -8.73 -0.58 10.16
C PRO A 35 -7.49 -0.29 11.01
N PRO A 36 -7.12 -1.19 11.93
CA PRO A 36 -5.91 -1.06 12.75
C PRO A 36 -4.65 -1.46 11.98
N ALA A 37 -4.50 -0.97 10.75
CA ALA A 37 -3.40 -1.26 9.84
C ALA A 37 -2.68 0.02 9.43
N ALA A 38 -1.38 -0.07 9.16
CA ALA A 38 -0.62 1.02 8.58
C ALA A 38 -0.73 0.97 7.05
N PHE A 39 -0.99 2.12 6.43
CA PHE A 39 -1.02 2.27 4.98
C PHE A 39 0.29 2.88 4.50
N VAL A 40 1.05 2.14 3.72
CA VAL A 40 2.38 2.57 3.27
C VAL A 40 2.47 2.48 1.75
N PRO A 41 2.76 3.59 1.05
CA PRO A 41 3.11 3.51 -0.36
C PRO A 41 4.36 2.65 -0.51
N TRP A 42 4.33 1.66 -1.40
CA TRP A 42 5.44 0.71 -1.55
C TRP A 42 6.75 1.39 -1.96
N GLN A 43 6.68 2.57 -2.59
CA GLN A 43 7.82 3.38 -2.97
C GLN A 43 8.69 3.82 -1.77
N PHE A 44 8.08 3.86 -0.59
CA PHE A 44 8.73 4.27 0.66
C PHE A 44 8.91 3.12 1.67
N ALA A 45 8.54 1.90 1.28
CA ALA A 45 8.66 0.71 2.13
C ALA A 45 10.00 0.02 1.94
N ASP A 46 10.57 -0.52 3.01
CA ASP A 46 11.70 -1.43 2.92
C ASP A 46 11.21 -2.83 2.49
N LEU A 47 11.05 -3.01 1.18
CA LEU A 47 10.57 -4.26 0.61
C LEU A 47 11.51 -5.44 0.90
N GLY A 48 12.82 -5.17 1.00
CA GLY A 48 13.84 -6.20 1.32
C GLY A 48 13.64 -6.73 2.73
N GLY A 49 13.51 -5.85 3.71
CA GLY A 49 13.24 -6.20 5.09
C GLY A 49 11.88 -6.89 5.30
N LEU A 50 10.89 -6.57 4.45
CA LEU A 50 9.56 -7.21 4.47
C LEU A 50 9.51 -8.52 3.67
N GLY A 51 10.56 -8.88 2.93
CA GLY A 51 10.60 -10.08 2.09
C GLY A 51 9.62 -10.04 0.90
N ILE A 52 9.24 -8.86 0.43
CA ILE A 52 8.27 -8.66 -0.65
C ILE A 52 8.98 -8.29 -1.95
N ALA A 53 8.71 -9.03 -3.02
CA ALA A 53 9.26 -8.72 -4.34
C ALA A 53 8.63 -7.42 -4.90
N ARG A 54 9.47 -6.52 -5.40
CA ARG A 54 9.02 -5.27 -6.03
C ARG A 54 8.01 -5.50 -7.15
N SER A 55 8.25 -6.50 -7.99
CA SER A 55 7.34 -6.88 -9.08
C SER A 55 5.93 -7.24 -8.61
N ARG A 56 5.77 -7.64 -7.35
CA ARG A 56 4.47 -7.94 -6.75
C ARG A 56 3.70 -6.66 -6.42
N VAL A 57 4.33 -5.72 -5.70
CA VAL A 57 3.70 -4.47 -5.28
C VAL A 57 3.42 -3.52 -6.45
N GLU A 58 4.14 -3.65 -7.56
CA GLU A 58 3.86 -2.93 -8.81
C GLU A 58 2.57 -3.42 -9.49
N ARG A 59 2.17 -4.66 -9.26
CA ARG A 59 0.98 -5.28 -9.89
C ARG A 59 -0.24 -5.29 -9.01
N GLU A 60 -0.06 -5.40 -7.71
CA GLU A 60 -1.18 -5.57 -6.78
C GLU A 60 -0.91 -4.89 -5.43
N VAL A 61 -1.98 -4.54 -4.73
CA VAL A 61 -1.91 -4.16 -3.34
C VAL A 61 -1.55 -5.38 -2.50
N VAL A 62 -0.69 -5.20 -1.49
CA VAL A 62 -0.22 -6.30 -0.63
C VAL A 62 -0.52 -5.96 0.83
N TRP A 63 -1.24 -6.85 1.50
CA TRP A 63 -1.46 -6.80 2.93
C TRP A 63 -0.52 -7.76 3.65
N ILE A 64 0.15 -7.28 4.68
CA ILE A 64 1.08 -8.03 5.52
C ILE A 64 0.51 -8.05 6.93
N GLY A 65 0.08 -9.23 7.36
CA GLY A 65 -0.34 -9.48 8.73
C GLY A 65 0.71 -10.29 9.49
N ARG A 66 0.34 -10.73 10.69
CA ARG A 66 1.26 -11.49 11.57
C ARG A 66 1.73 -12.80 10.96
N ASP A 67 0.81 -13.55 10.36
CA ASP A 67 1.06 -14.94 9.95
C ASP A 67 0.91 -15.17 8.45
N ARG A 68 0.56 -14.14 7.68
CA ARG A 68 0.31 -14.27 6.25
C ARG A 68 0.48 -12.97 5.49
N VAL A 69 0.68 -13.13 4.19
CA VAL A 69 0.77 -12.05 3.21
C VAL A 69 -0.25 -12.32 2.12
N ASP A 70 -1.22 -11.46 1.99
CA ASP A 70 -2.27 -11.54 0.96
C ASP A 70 -2.07 -10.46 -0.10
N GLY A 71 -2.49 -10.73 -1.35
CA GLY A 71 -2.39 -9.79 -2.47
C GLY A 71 -3.74 -9.54 -3.14
N GLY A 72 -3.86 -8.42 -3.83
CA GLY A 72 -5.04 -8.07 -4.62
C GLY A 72 -6.33 -8.01 -3.80
N ALA A 73 -7.40 -8.62 -4.32
CA ALA A 73 -8.70 -8.65 -3.64
C ALA A 73 -8.65 -9.33 -2.25
N GLN A 74 -7.72 -10.29 -2.05
CA GLN A 74 -7.57 -10.96 -0.76
C GLN A 74 -6.88 -10.07 0.27
N ALA A 75 -6.00 -9.16 -0.15
CA ALA A 75 -5.43 -8.14 0.73
C ALA A 75 -6.53 -7.24 1.30
N VAL A 76 -7.49 -6.82 0.47
CA VAL A 76 -8.64 -6.04 0.90
C VAL A 76 -9.54 -6.85 1.84
N ALA A 77 -9.78 -8.13 1.54
CA ALA A 77 -10.56 -9.01 2.41
C ALA A 77 -9.92 -9.15 3.80
N SER A 78 -8.59 -9.32 3.87
CA SER A 78 -7.84 -9.42 5.13
C SER A 78 -7.91 -8.14 5.94
N LEU A 79 -7.75 -7.01 5.29
CA LEU A 79 -7.89 -5.69 5.90
C LEU A 79 -9.28 -5.49 6.52
N LEU A 80 -10.35 -5.85 5.80
CA LEU A 80 -11.73 -5.74 6.28
C LEU A 80 -12.01 -6.69 7.44
N LEU A 81 -11.45 -7.90 7.42
CA LEU A 81 -11.55 -8.83 8.54
C LEU A 81 -10.92 -8.25 9.81
N GLU A 82 -9.76 -7.62 9.67
CA GLU A 82 -9.05 -7.02 10.78
C GLU A 82 -9.73 -5.76 11.32
N ALA A 83 -10.39 -4.99 10.46
CA ALA A 83 -11.20 -3.85 10.86
C ALA A 83 -12.35 -4.23 11.81
N GLY A 84 -12.77 -5.48 11.79
CA GLY A 84 -13.82 -5.99 12.68
C GLY A 84 -15.20 -5.40 12.40
N ARG A 85 -16.10 -5.48 13.40
CA ARG A 85 -17.48 -4.96 13.28
C ARG A 85 -18.20 -5.52 12.03
N GLY A 86 -19.06 -4.73 11.39
CA GLY A 86 -19.75 -5.12 10.16
C GLY A 86 -18.82 -5.39 8.96
N TRP A 87 -17.64 -4.77 8.93
CA TRP A 87 -16.66 -4.95 7.86
C TRP A 87 -16.05 -6.35 7.79
N ALA A 88 -15.95 -7.02 8.95
CA ALA A 88 -15.50 -8.42 8.99
C ALA A 88 -16.43 -9.36 8.20
N VAL A 89 -17.72 -9.09 8.19
CA VAL A 89 -18.69 -9.86 7.39
C VAL A 89 -18.40 -9.69 5.90
N VAL A 90 -18.14 -8.47 5.46
CA VAL A 90 -17.78 -8.18 4.06
C VAL A 90 -16.46 -8.87 3.69
N GLY A 91 -15.45 -8.79 4.56
CA GLY A 91 -14.17 -9.48 4.38
C GLY A 91 -14.34 -11.01 4.30
N MET A 92 -15.22 -11.58 5.11
CA MET A 92 -15.54 -13.02 5.09
C MET A 92 -16.24 -13.41 3.77
N LEU A 93 -17.21 -12.62 3.32
CA LEU A 93 -17.90 -12.85 2.04
C LEU A 93 -16.93 -12.82 0.86
N LEU A 94 -15.96 -11.89 0.84
CA LEU A 94 -14.94 -11.80 -0.21
C LEU A 94 -14.02 -13.04 -0.27
N ARG A 95 -14.00 -13.87 0.77
CA ARG A 95 -13.23 -15.12 0.82
C ARG A 95 -14.00 -16.34 0.34
N LEU A 96 -15.31 -16.26 0.22
CA LEU A 96 -16.13 -17.36 -0.30
C LEU A 96 -15.77 -17.63 -1.77
N PRO A 97 -15.65 -18.92 -2.17
CA PRO A 97 -15.16 -19.30 -3.49
C PRO A 97 -15.81 -18.56 -4.68
N PRO A 98 -17.14 -18.45 -4.81
CA PRO A 98 -17.74 -17.76 -5.96
C PRO A 98 -17.47 -16.24 -5.91
N ILE A 99 -17.54 -15.63 -4.74
CA ILE A 99 -17.34 -14.18 -4.55
C ILE A 99 -15.86 -13.84 -4.70
N ARG A 100 -14.98 -14.69 -4.22
CA ARG A 100 -13.54 -14.54 -4.36
C ARG A 100 -13.12 -14.45 -5.84
N TRP A 101 -13.69 -15.27 -6.71
CA TRP A 101 -13.38 -15.24 -8.13
C TRP A 101 -13.91 -13.98 -8.81
N LEU A 102 -15.14 -13.57 -8.46
CA LEU A 102 -15.71 -12.32 -8.92
C LEU A 102 -14.89 -11.11 -8.44
N ALA A 103 -14.52 -11.09 -7.17
CA ALA A 103 -13.69 -10.04 -6.60
C ALA A 103 -12.31 -9.97 -7.26
N TRP A 104 -11.71 -11.13 -7.55
CA TRP A 104 -10.47 -11.20 -8.32
C TRP A 104 -10.63 -10.63 -9.73
N LEU A 105 -11.69 -10.99 -10.45
CA LEU A 105 -11.97 -10.49 -11.78
C LEU A 105 -12.14 -8.96 -11.77
N VAL A 106 -12.97 -8.44 -10.87
CA VAL A 106 -13.19 -7.00 -10.71
C VAL A 106 -11.86 -6.31 -10.37
N TYR A 107 -11.09 -6.87 -9.45
CA TYR A 107 -9.78 -6.34 -9.08
C TYR A 107 -8.84 -6.26 -10.29
N VAL A 108 -8.73 -7.31 -11.09
CA VAL A 108 -7.88 -7.33 -12.28
C VAL A 108 -8.31 -6.28 -13.30
N VAL A 109 -9.62 -6.12 -13.51
CA VAL A 109 -10.16 -5.10 -14.42
C VAL A 109 -9.81 -3.70 -13.92
N VAL A 110 -10.01 -3.43 -12.63
CA VAL A 110 -9.66 -2.15 -12.00
C VAL A 110 -8.15 -1.91 -12.05
N ALA A 111 -7.34 -2.89 -11.67
CA ALA A 111 -5.89 -2.78 -11.67
C ALA A 111 -5.30 -2.50 -13.07
N ARG A 112 -5.91 -3.07 -14.12
CA ARG A 112 -5.51 -2.79 -15.50
C ARG A 112 -5.94 -1.42 -16.00
N ASN A 113 -7.04 -0.89 -15.47
CA ASN A 113 -7.59 0.40 -15.88
C ASN A 113 -7.31 1.53 -14.89
N ARG A 114 -6.57 1.26 -13.81
CA ARG A 114 -6.32 2.22 -12.71
C ARG A 114 -5.76 3.57 -13.17
N HIS A 115 -4.95 3.57 -14.24
CA HIS A 115 -4.38 4.80 -14.80
C HIS A 115 -5.40 5.66 -15.58
N ARG A 116 -6.57 5.10 -15.89
CA ARG A 116 -7.68 5.81 -16.54
C ARG A 116 -8.74 6.29 -15.56
N LEU A 117 -8.68 5.80 -14.31
CA LEU A 117 -9.65 6.17 -13.28
C LEU A 117 -9.26 7.49 -12.63
N PRO A 118 -10.22 8.42 -12.43
CA PRO A 118 -9.98 9.68 -11.77
C PRO A 118 -9.73 9.48 -10.27
N GLY A 119 -8.92 10.33 -9.67
CA GLY A 119 -8.74 10.43 -8.21
C GLY A 119 -7.27 10.40 -7.76
N GLY A 120 -6.99 11.10 -6.67
CA GLY A 120 -5.72 11.09 -5.94
C GLY A 120 -4.60 11.94 -6.51
N THR A 121 -3.60 12.16 -5.69
CA THR A 121 -2.34 12.84 -6.02
C THR A 121 -1.20 11.84 -6.02
N PRO A 122 -0.22 11.96 -6.93
CA PRO A 122 0.98 11.11 -6.91
C PRO A 122 1.72 11.18 -5.57
N ALA A 123 2.35 10.09 -5.14
CA ALA A 123 3.13 10.04 -3.92
C ALA A 123 4.27 11.07 -3.91
N CYS A 124 4.80 11.41 -5.09
CA CYS A 124 5.81 12.45 -5.26
C CYS A 124 5.34 13.86 -4.87
N SER A 125 4.04 14.11 -4.81
CA SER A 125 3.48 15.39 -4.37
C SER A 125 3.38 15.53 -2.85
N LEU A 126 3.66 14.49 -2.09
CA LEU A 126 3.72 14.57 -0.63
C LEU A 126 4.86 15.46 -0.19
N PRO A 127 4.63 16.39 0.77
CA PRO A 127 5.70 17.19 1.36
C PRO A 127 6.83 16.30 1.90
N PRO A 128 8.10 16.73 1.82
CA PRO A 128 9.24 15.93 2.29
C PRO A 128 9.12 15.44 3.73
N ALA A 129 8.45 16.21 4.58
CA ALA A 129 8.21 15.88 5.99
C ALA A 129 7.23 14.71 6.19
N GLN A 130 6.43 14.36 5.19
CA GLN A 130 5.45 13.27 5.22
C GLN A 130 5.93 12.02 4.49
N ARG A 131 7.13 12.07 3.90
CA ARG A 131 7.74 10.91 3.28
C ARG A 131 8.38 10.05 4.37
N PRO A 132 7.93 8.81 4.58
CA PRO A 132 8.61 7.93 5.53
C PRO A 132 10.07 7.76 5.10
N ALA A 133 10.99 7.92 6.05
CA ALA A 133 12.42 7.73 5.84
C ALA A 133 12.67 6.25 5.54
N GLY A 134 12.90 5.90 4.29
CA GLY A 134 13.12 4.49 3.95
C GLY A 134 13.18 4.14 2.48
N GLY A 135 13.61 5.04 1.63
CA GLY A 135 13.92 4.70 0.25
C GLY A 135 15.21 5.37 -0.14
N GLY A 136 16.34 4.68 0.08
CA GLY A 136 17.64 5.17 -0.33
C GLY A 136 17.67 5.48 -1.83
N ARG A 137 17.36 6.71 -2.17
CA ARG A 137 18.05 7.39 -3.25
C ARG A 137 19.17 8.15 -2.58
N GLU A 138 20.37 7.69 -2.76
CA GLU A 138 21.56 8.50 -2.64
C GLU A 138 21.25 9.88 -3.24
N PRO A 139 21.48 10.98 -2.51
CA PRO A 139 21.34 12.31 -3.10
C PRO A 139 22.23 12.30 -4.33
N ALA A 140 21.65 12.56 -5.50
CA ALA A 140 22.41 12.87 -6.66
C ALA A 140 23.42 13.93 -6.21
N GLN A 141 24.71 13.60 -6.33
CA GLN A 141 25.80 14.52 -6.08
C GLN A 141 25.47 15.77 -6.86
N GLU A 142 25.14 16.80 -6.11
CA GLU A 142 25.02 18.15 -6.62
C GLU A 142 26.39 18.48 -7.23
N SER A 143 26.47 18.31 -8.53
CA SER A 143 27.64 18.71 -9.28
C SER A 143 27.76 20.22 -9.12
N GLU A 144 28.72 20.61 -8.29
CA GLU A 144 29.15 21.96 -8.08
C GLU A 144 29.31 22.67 -9.47
N PRO A 145 28.65 23.79 -9.69
CA PRO A 145 28.78 24.48 -10.97
C PRO A 145 30.25 24.91 -11.14
N PRO A 146 30.83 24.78 -12.32
CA PRO A 146 32.20 25.21 -12.57
C PRO A 146 32.34 26.70 -12.26
N ALA A 147 33.34 27.05 -11.44
CA ALA A 147 33.71 28.42 -11.17
C ALA A 147 34.10 29.10 -12.49
N TRP A 148 33.36 30.12 -12.88
CA TRP A 148 33.73 31.00 -13.99
C TRP A 148 34.84 31.93 -13.56
N PRO A 149 35.83 32.19 -14.43
CA PRO A 149 36.89 33.14 -14.14
C PRO A 149 36.41 34.60 -14.08
#